data_ea24aff0d942f0ecafd211b6d77b2456
#
_entry.id   ea24aff0d942f0ecafd211b6d77b2456
#
_cell.length_a   1.000
_cell.length_b   1.000
_cell.length_c   1.000
_cell.angle_alpha   90.00
_cell.angle_beta   90.00
_cell.angle_gamma   90.00
#
_symmetry.space_group_name_H-M   'P 1'
#
loop_
_entity.id
_entity.type
_entity.pdbx_description
1 polymer ?
#
loop_
_entity_poly.entity_id
_entity_poly.type
_entity_poly.pdbx_seq_one_letter_code
_entity_poly.pdbx_strand_id
1 'polypeptide(L)'
;MSIGKVVPISFSAELPDSFLRYAKTVIRDRAVPDVRDGLKPVHRRIIYGMYDLTMWPEKPYSKSARLVGHVLGSTHPHGDTAVYDATVLLAQPWSCRYPFVDGHGNWGSPDGDSAAAMRYTEMRMTPLAVLMCQDLDKETVKFKPNYDNRLEEPTVLPAPFPNLLVNGSTGIAVGLATNMAPHNLREAVDAVCLQIDKPDLSIEELMRVIPGPDFPTGGFIVGREGITQAYTTGRGIVSMRGKAKIEPSKNGKSLIIITEIPYKVNKAKLCAKMAELARDKKIDGIAEVRDESDREGMRVVVEVKKDNAPELILAALYKETQLQESFGIINLVITPDGTPQVLNLKQIIDYFIKHRKEVVIKRTEYDLKKAKERAHILEGLVIAVNNLDEVLAIIRSAKSPSIAKAGLIERFDFSEIQAQAVLDMKLQNLTGLELDGIKTEYQNIMKIIAGLEEILADVNKVYAIIKKELREIADKRGDNRRTSILAPEEAEEMVIQVDPTASQAIQIVLTDKGYIKRYPITGKKVDLLGFKDGDAPVLRVDTDDQATLLMFTAKGSVHQVSAKLIPEAPAKDRGRPLINLFSVPEDDRVVAIVPVKDFQNDKAVLTFVTVEGKVKRTYLTEYASTRTHEA
;
A
#
# COMPACT_ATOMS: atom_id res chain seq x y z
N MET A 1 53.31 29.83 16.31
CA MET A 1 52.02 29.15 16.47
C MET A 1 52.27 27.94 17.36
N SER A 2 51.71 27.88 18.57
CA SER A 2 51.81 26.70 19.42
C SER A 2 50.96 25.59 18.80
N ILE A 3 51.61 24.47 18.47
CA ILE A 3 50.91 23.25 18.06
C ILE A 3 50.05 22.82 19.25
N GLY A 4 48.71 22.73 19.04
CA GLY A 4 47.81 22.26 20.08
C GLY A 4 48.18 20.88 20.59
N LYS A 5 47.72 20.53 21.80
CA LYS A 5 48.03 19.24 22.46
C LYS A 5 47.47 18.10 21.60
N VAL A 6 48.35 17.25 21.08
CA VAL A 6 47.95 16.01 20.36
C VAL A 6 47.53 14.98 21.41
N VAL A 7 46.28 14.59 21.39
CA VAL A 7 45.74 13.53 22.24
C VAL A 7 45.60 12.26 21.38
N PRO A 8 46.32 11.18 21.72
CA PRO A 8 46.15 9.91 20.99
C PRO A 8 44.77 9.29 21.31
N ILE A 9 43.99 9.00 20.30
CA ILE A 9 42.71 8.32 20.40
C ILE A 9 42.85 6.93 19.77
N SER A 10 42.46 5.89 20.52
CA SER A 10 42.46 4.53 19.99
C SER A 10 41.33 4.38 18.99
N PHE A 11 41.65 3.96 17.77
CA PHE A 11 40.65 3.68 16.73
C PHE A 11 39.59 2.64 17.17
N SER A 12 40.02 1.61 17.89
CA SER A 12 39.16 0.57 18.44
C SER A 12 38.19 1.06 19.52
N ALA A 13 38.49 2.17 20.20
CA ALA A 13 37.61 2.80 21.17
C ALA A 13 36.64 3.80 20.51
N GLU A 14 37.11 4.60 19.53
CA GLU A 14 36.32 5.64 18.88
C GLU A 14 35.34 5.07 17.84
N LEU A 15 35.71 4.00 17.12
CA LEU A 15 34.91 3.42 16.07
C LEU A 15 33.53 2.94 16.52
N PRO A 16 33.36 2.19 17.63
CA PRO A 16 32.07 1.74 18.11
C PRO A 16 31.14 2.90 18.46
N ASP A 17 31.62 3.94 19.12
CA ASP A 17 30.80 5.09 19.51
C ASP A 17 30.37 5.92 18.30
N SER A 18 31.28 6.16 17.36
CA SER A 18 30.99 6.88 16.13
C SER A 18 30.02 6.08 15.27
N PHE A 19 30.17 4.77 15.15
CA PHE A 19 29.26 3.90 14.43
C PHE A 19 27.86 3.85 15.07
N LEU A 20 27.80 3.82 16.40
CA LEU A 20 26.53 3.83 17.14
C LEU A 20 25.78 5.15 16.95
N ARG A 21 26.47 6.29 16.96
CA ARG A 21 25.88 7.61 16.65
C ARG A 21 25.36 7.65 15.23
N TYR A 22 26.15 7.19 14.25
CA TYR A 22 25.72 7.08 12.86
C TYR A 22 24.50 6.19 12.71
N ALA A 23 24.51 4.99 13.31
CA ALA A 23 23.37 4.06 13.27
C ALA A 23 22.09 4.69 13.84
N LYS A 24 22.18 5.37 14.99
CA LYS A 24 21.04 6.09 15.58
C LYS A 24 20.48 7.15 14.64
N THR A 25 21.34 7.95 14.01
CA THR A 25 20.92 8.98 13.04
C THR A 25 20.25 8.36 11.83
N VAL A 26 20.82 7.30 11.24
CA VAL A 26 20.21 6.61 10.08
C VAL A 26 18.85 6.02 10.44
N ILE A 27 18.69 5.48 11.64
CA ILE A 27 17.41 4.90 12.08
C ILE A 27 16.37 6.01 12.30
N ARG A 28 16.69 7.02 13.13
CA ARG A 28 15.71 8.03 13.58
C ARG A 28 15.44 9.13 12.54
N ASP A 29 16.50 9.56 11.84
CA ASP A 29 16.45 10.79 11.06
C ASP A 29 16.51 10.55 9.55
N ARG A 30 16.45 9.28 9.09
CA ARG A 30 16.55 8.96 7.66
C ARG A 30 15.62 7.86 7.18
N ALA A 31 15.76 6.61 7.70
CA ALA A 31 15.23 5.42 7.04
C ALA A 31 13.86 4.98 7.55
N VAL A 32 13.55 5.18 8.84
CA VAL A 32 12.36 4.64 9.49
C VAL A 32 11.31 5.74 9.65
N PRO A 33 10.02 5.49 9.32
CA PRO A 33 8.94 6.46 9.45
C PRO A 33 8.51 6.65 10.91
N ASP A 34 7.98 7.83 11.24
CA ASP A 34 7.28 8.06 12.51
C ASP A 34 5.89 7.41 12.46
N VAL A 35 5.50 6.72 13.53
CA VAL A 35 4.23 5.99 13.60
C VAL A 35 3.00 6.91 13.50
N ARG A 36 3.12 8.18 13.90
CA ARG A 36 2.02 9.15 13.98
C ARG A 36 1.57 9.65 12.60
N ASP A 37 2.52 10.09 11.77
CA ASP A 37 2.24 10.65 10.44
C ASP A 37 2.67 9.76 9.27
N GLY A 38 3.37 8.65 9.56
CA GLY A 38 3.81 7.69 8.56
C GLY A 38 4.91 8.19 7.63
N LEU A 39 5.58 9.30 7.98
CA LEU A 39 6.54 9.95 7.13
C LEU A 39 7.98 9.78 7.65
N LYS A 40 8.90 9.60 6.72
CA LYS A 40 10.32 9.82 7.00
C LYS A 40 10.61 11.32 7.05
N PRO A 41 11.69 11.75 7.71
CA PRO A 41 12.03 13.18 7.78
C PRO A 41 12.09 13.89 6.42
N VAL A 42 12.66 13.27 5.39
CA VAL A 42 12.72 13.87 4.04
C VAL A 42 11.33 14.08 3.43
N HIS A 43 10.43 13.10 3.56
CA HIS A 43 9.05 13.21 3.04
C HIS A 43 8.26 14.30 3.79
N ARG A 44 8.42 14.36 5.12
CA ARG A 44 7.78 15.40 5.95
C ARG A 44 8.25 16.80 5.54
N ARG A 45 9.55 16.98 5.32
CA ARG A 45 10.14 18.24 4.88
C ARG A 45 9.71 18.64 3.47
N ILE A 46 9.53 17.68 2.57
CA ILE A 46 8.99 17.91 1.22
C ILE A 46 7.54 18.42 1.31
N ILE A 47 6.68 17.74 2.07
CA ILE A 47 5.26 18.13 2.22
C ILE A 47 5.16 19.49 2.92
N TYR A 48 5.92 19.69 4.00
CA TYR A 48 6.00 20.97 4.71
C TYR A 48 6.55 22.10 3.81
N GLY A 49 7.58 21.84 3.02
CA GLY A 49 8.13 22.82 2.07
C GLY A 49 7.14 23.21 0.98
N MET A 50 6.32 22.27 0.49
CA MET A 50 5.23 22.60 -0.44
C MET A 50 4.16 23.47 0.23
N TYR A 51 3.82 23.17 1.49
CA TYR A 51 2.89 23.97 2.31
C TYR A 51 3.41 25.38 2.51
N ASP A 52 4.66 25.55 2.93
CA ASP A 52 5.31 26.84 3.17
C ASP A 52 5.42 27.68 1.89
N LEU A 53 5.72 27.05 0.76
CA LEU A 53 5.72 27.68 -0.57
C LEU A 53 4.30 27.91 -1.14
N THR A 54 3.27 27.55 -0.40
CA THR A 54 1.85 27.69 -0.83
C THR A 54 1.54 27.05 -2.18
N MET A 55 2.10 25.86 -2.44
CA MET A 55 1.91 25.10 -3.69
C MET A 55 0.58 24.33 -3.68
N TRP A 56 -0.53 25.03 -3.50
CA TRP A 56 -1.87 24.44 -3.35
C TRP A 56 -2.39 23.81 -4.64
N PRO A 57 -3.32 22.85 -4.56
CA PRO A 57 -3.92 22.19 -5.73
C PRO A 57 -4.58 23.13 -6.74
N GLU A 58 -5.11 24.26 -6.26
CA GLU A 58 -5.81 25.27 -7.06
C GLU A 58 -4.85 26.24 -7.77
N LYS A 59 -3.58 26.28 -7.36
CA LYS A 59 -2.56 27.14 -7.94
C LYS A 59 -1.90 26.50 -9.16
N PRO A 60 -1.32 27.32 -10.05
CA PRO A 60 -0.50 26.80 -11.13
C PRO A 60 0.65 25.93 -10.62
N TYR A 61 1.08 25.00 -11.47
CA TYR A 61 2.27 24.19 -11.20
C TYR A 61 3.51 25.06 -11.02
N SER A 62 4.40 24.65 -10.14
CA SER A 62 5.70 25.28 -9.90
C SER A 62 6.83 24.33 -10.30
N LYS A 63 7.96 24.86 -10.79
CA LYS A 63 9.14 24.03 -11.09
C LYS A 63 9.60 23.24 -9.87
N SER A 64 9.89 21.95 -10.05
CA SER A 64 10.36 21.08 -8.98
C SER A 64 11.65 21.59 -8.33
N ALA A 65 12.52 22.23 -9.11
CA ALA A 65 13.74 22.85 -8.61
C ALA A 65 13.50 23.92 -7.53
N ARG A 66 12.34 24.63 -7.57
CA ARG A 66 11.97 25.62 -6.54
C ARG A 66 11.76 24.95 -5.18
N LEU A 67 11.03 23.82 -5.15
CA LEU A 67 10.81 23.07 -3.92
C LEU A 67 12.11 22.47 -3.41
N VAL A 68 12.87 21.80 -4.28
CA VAL A 68 14.15 21.15 -3.91
C VAL A 68 15.09 22.18 -3.29
N GLY A 69 15.28 23.36 -3.95
CA GLY A 69 16.10 24.44 -3.43
C GLY A 69 15.63 24.97 -2.07
N HIS A 70 14.30 25.13 -1.90
CA HIS A 70 13.72 25.55 -0.62
C HIS A 70 13.97 24.54 0.49
N VAL A 71 13.70 23.25 0.26
CA VAL A 71 13.91 22.19 1.25
C VAL A 71 15.38 22.06 1.66
N LEU A 72 16.30 22.16 0.70
CA LEU A 72 17.74 22.13 0.98
C LEU A 72 18.20 23.31 1.83
N GLY A 73 17.74 24.51 1.48
CA GLY A 73 18.15 25.73 2.18
C GLY A 73 17.51 25.89 3.55
N SER A 74 16.30 25.36 3.76
CA SER A 74 15.55 25.59 5.00
C SER A 74 15.63 24.46 6.00
N THR A 75 15.54 23.19 5.58
CA THR A 75 15.32 22.08 6.53
C THR A 75 16.17 20.83 6.32
N HIS A 76 16.64 20.54 5.09
CA HIS A 76 17.26 19.26 4.75
C HIS A 76 18.66 19.43 4.10
N PRO A 77 19.75 19.59 4.86
CA PRO A 77 21.10 19.90 4.37
C PRO A 77 21.80 18.65 3.78
N HIS A 78 21.22 18.07 2.71
CA HIS A 78 21.74 16.89 2.00
C HIS A 78 21.73 17.14 0.48
N GLY A 79 22.09 16.14 -0.33
CA GLY A 79 22.11 16.28 -1.78
C GLY A 79 20.73 16.56 -2.39
N ASP A 80 20.67 17.39 -3.43
CA ASP A 80 19.47 17.75 -4.18
C ASP A 80 18.81 16.55 -4.85
N THR A 81 19.61 15.63 -5.37
CA THR A 81 19.12 14.36 -5.96
C THR A 81 18.30 13.56 -4.96
N ALA A 82 18.77 13.45 -3.70
CA ALA A 82 18.04 12.69 -2.68
C ALA A 82 16.65 13.28 -2.37
N VAL A 83 16.54 14.62 -2.32
CA VAL A 83 15.26 15.32 -2.12
C VAL A 83 14.37 15.16 -3.35
N TYR A 84 14.95 15.30 -4.55
CA TYR A 84 14.18 15.17 -5.79
C TYR A 84 13.67 13.74 -6.00
N ASP A 85 14.51 12.72 -5.81
CA ASP A 85 14.11 11.31 -5.94
C ASP A 85 13.01 10.93 -4.94
N ALA A 86 13.10 11.42 -3.69
CA ALA A 86 12.03 11.23 -2.72
C ALA A 86 10.72 11.92 -3.17
N THR A 87 10.81 13.10 -3.79
CA THR A 87 9.66 13.81 -4.34
C THR A 87 9.05 13.04 -5.53
N VAL A 88 9.89 12.47 -6.40
CA VAL A 88 9.46 11.64 -7.54
C VAL A 88 8.63 10.45 -7.07
N LEU A 89 9.08 9.73 -6.04
CA LEU A 89 8.33 8.61 -5.48
C LEU A 89 6.94 9.02 -4.95
N LEU A 90 6.84 10.22 -4.34
CA LEU A 90 5.56 10.76 -3.85
C LEU A 90 4.59 11.19 -4.97
N ALA A 91 5.08 11.32 -6.21
CA ALA A 91 4.28 11.66 -7.38
C ALA A 91 3.84 10.45 -8.21
N GLN A 92 4.55 9.31 -8.10
CA GLN A 92 4.34 8.14 -8.94
C GLN A 92 3.14 7.29 -8.47
N PRO A 93 2.05 7.15 -9.26
CA PRO A 93 0.87 6.40 -8.87
C PRO A 93 1.06 4.88 -8.81
N TRP A 94 2.17 4.36 -9.35
CA TRP A 94 2.57 2.94 -9.23
C TRP A 94 3.52 2.68 -8.04
N SER A 95 4.08 3.75 -7.44
CA SER A 95 4.95 3.67 -6.26
C SER A 95 4.21 4.02 -4.97
N CYS A 96 3.33 5.03 -5.01
CA CYS A 96 2.57 5.54 -3.88
C CYS A 96 1.08 5.23 -4.10
N ARG A 97 0.43 4.59 -3.14
CA ARG A 97 -0.99 4.20 -3.27
C ARG A 97 -1.90 5.43 -3.35
N TYR A 98 -1.57 6.47 -2.60
CA TYR A 98 -2.23 7.78 -2.61
C TYR A 98 -1.16 8.87 -2.69
N PRO A 99 -0.81 9.33 -3.89
CA PRO A 99 0.25 10.30 -4.10
C PRO A 99 0.02 11.64 -3.38
N PHE A 100 1.11 12.25 -2.90
CA PHE A 100 1.11 13.57 -2.28
C PHE A 100 1.49 14.69 -3.24
N VAL A 101 2.16 14.34 -4.33
CA VAL A 101 2.59 15.27 -5.35
C VAL A 101 1.76 15.08 -6.61
N ASP A 102 1.15 16.16 -7.09
CA ASP A 102 0.55 16.26 -8.42
C ASP A 102 1.63 16.77 -9.37
N GLY A 103 2.16 15.88 -10.20
CA GLY A 103 3.30 16.13 -11.06
C GLY A 103 2.89 16.38 -12.51
N HIS A 104 3.53 17.37 -13.16
CA HIS A 104 3.40 17.68 -14.58
C HIS A 104 4.75 17.50 -15.29
N GLY A 105 4.76 16.78 -16.41
CA GLY A 105 5.97 16.39 -17.15
C GLY A 105 6.29 14.90 -17.02
N ASN A 106 7.55 14.53 -17.24
CA ASN A 106 8.01 13.14 -17.13
C ASN A 106 8.52 12.83 -15.71
N TRP A 107 7.76 12.03 -15.00
CA TRP A 107 8.05 11.57 -13.63
C TRP A 107 8.50 10.11 -13.57
N GLY A 108 9.02 9.57 -14.69
CA GLY A 108 9.41 8.18 -14.83
C GLY A 108 8.29 7.28 -15.34
N SER A 109 8.55 5.98 -15.39
CA SER A 109 7.59 4.97 -15.82
C SER A 109 7.71 3.66 -15.03
N PRO A 110 6.72 2.75 -15.10
CA PRO A 110 6.85 1.39 -14.57
C PRO A 110 7.95 0.54 -15.24
N ASP A 111 8.49 0.99 -16.37
CA ASP A 111 9.64 0.38 -17.04
C ASP A 111 10.98 0.68 -16.35
N GLY A 112 10.94 1.56 -15.35
CA GLY A 112 12.12 1.97 -14.61
C GLY A 112 12.86 3.15 -15.25
N ASP A 113 12.24 3.86 -16.19
CA ASP A 113 12.75 5.12 -16.69
C ASP A 113 12.84 6.14 -15.55
N SER A 114 13.93 6.88 -15.53
CA SER A 114 14.12 7.95 -14.58
C SER A 114 13.22 9.13 -14.89
N ALA A 115 12.82 9.86 -13.86
CA ALA A 115 12.16 11.15 -14.04
C ALA A 115 13.10 12.12 -14.78
N ALA A 116 12.53 13.06 -15.54
CA ALA A 116 13.28 14.17 -16.11
C ALA A 116 13.90 15.02 -14.99
N ALA A 117 15.00 15.72 -15.28
CA ALA A 117 15.65 16.58 -14.29
C ALA A 117 14.67 17.63 -13.73
N MET A 118 14.84 17.98 -12.45
CA MET A 118 13.93 18.88 -11.68
C MET A 118 13.69 20.25 -12.30
N ARG A 119 14.54 20.70 -13.22
CA ARG A 119 14.36 21.95 -13.98
C ARG A 119 13.28 21.84 -15.07
N TYR A 120 12.92 20.63 -15.50
CA TYR A 120 11.91 20.37 -16.52
C TYR A 120 10.55 20.02 -15.93
N THR A 121 10.52 19.26 -14.82
CA THR A 121 9.28 18.86 -14.16
C THR A 121 8.66 20.00 -13.36
N GLU A 122 7.35 19.95 -13.24
CA GLU A 122 6.55 20.88 -12.44
C GLU A 122 5.65 20.11 -11.49
N MET A 123 5.28 20.73 -10.38
CA MET A 123 4.53 20.05 -9.34
C MET A 123 3.69 21.02 -8.49
N ARG A 124 2.72 20.45 -7.79
CA ARG A 124 1.94 21.05 -6.72
C ARG A 124 1.45 19.99 -5.75
N MET A 125 0.87 20.39 -4.64
CA MET A 125 0.28 19.45 -3.67
C MET A 125 -0.96 18.75 -4.25
N THR A 126 -1.15 17.49 -3.90
CA THR A 126 -2.48 16.87 -4.02
C THR A 126 -3.37 17.33 -2.86
N PRO A 127 -4.70 17.20 -2.97
CA PRO A 127 -5.60 17.50 -1.85
C PRO A 127 -5.31 16.69 -0.58
N LEU A 128 -4.78 15.46 -0.71
CA LEU A 128 -4.36 14.65 0.45
C LEU A 128 -3.12 15.21 1.12
N ALA A 129 -2.16 15.76 0.36
CA ALA A 129 -0.99 16.43 0.91
C ALA A 129 -1.38 17.67 1.73
N VAL A 130 -2.37 18.45 1.25
CA VAL A 130 -2.90 19.60 2.00
C VAL A 130 -3.49 19.16 3.33
N LEU A 131 -4.27 18.08 3.32
CA LEU A 131 -4.85 17.52 4.54
C LEU A 131 -3.78 17.12 5.57
N MET A 132 -2.63 16.58 5.14
CA MET A 132 -1.53 16.23 6.07
C MET A 132 -1.06 17.42 6.91
N CYS A 133 -1.15 18.64 6.37
CA CYS A 133 -0.76 19.89 7.03
C CYS A 133 -1.95 20.64 7.66
N GLN A 134 -3.16 20.07 7.64
CA GLN A 134 -4.34 20.71 8.20
C GLN A 134 -4.17 21.03 9.68
N ASP A 135 -4.54 22.24 10.09
CA ASP A 135 -4.42 22.73 11.45
C ASP A 135 -2.96 22.88 11.98
N LEU A 136 -1.95 22.91 11.09
CA LEU A 136 -0.55 23.07 11.46
C LEU A 136 -0.27 24.44 12.11
N ASP A 137 -1.03 25.46 11.69
CA ASP A 137 -1.02 26.84 12.19
C ASP A 137 -1.67 27.01 13.56
N LYS A 138 -2.32 25.97 14.09
CA LYS A 138 -3.03 25.98 15.38
C LYS A 138 -2.25 25.34 16.54
N GLU A 139 -0.95 25.34 16.48
CA GLU A 139 -0.06 24.79 17.52
C GLU A 139 -0.35 23.31 17.87
N THR A 140 -0.92 22.55 16.92
CA THR A 140 -1.35 21.16 17.14
C THR A 140 -0.19 20.18 17.30
N VAL A 141 0.98 20.50 16.75
CA VAL A 141 2.20 19.70 16.82
C VAL A 141 3.36 20.54 17.32
N LYS A 142 4.40 19.88 17.83
CA LYS A 142 5.61 20.56 18.27
C LYS A 142 6.50 20.90 17.10
N PHE A 143 7.10 22.09 17.12
CA PHE A 143 8.16 22.50 16.23
C PHE A 143 9.51 22.33 16.91
N LYS A 144 10.55 22.19 16.13
CA LYS A 144 11.95 22.15 16.57
C LYS A 144 12.80 23.04 15.66
N PRO A 145 13.91 23.58 16.15
CA PRO A 145 14.86 24.28 15.31
C PRO A 145 15.34 23.41 14.14
N ASN A 146 15.55 24.03 12.99
CA ASN A 146 16.19 23.40 11.84
C ASN A 146 17.71 23.19 12.09
N TYR A 147 18.43 22.72 11.06
CA TYR A 147 19.85 22.36 11.19
C TYR A 147 20.79 23.53 11.56
N ASP A 148 20.44 24.79 11.26
CA ASP A 148 21.22 25.99 11.55
C ASP A 148 20.59 26.89 12.64
N ASN A 149 19.50 26.46 13.26
CA ASN A 149 18.73 27.15 14.30
C ASN A 149 18.16 28.53 13.87
N ARG A 150 17.96 28.76 12.56
CA ARG A 150 17.38 30.00 12.04
C ARG A 150 15.89 29.90 11.76
N LEU A 151 15.42 28.71 11.48
CA LEU A 151 14.03 28.40 11.19
C LEU A 151 13.55 27.26 12.06
N GLU A 152 12.24 27.04 12.08
CA GLU A 152 11.63 25.92 12.78
C GLU A 152 10.96 24.97 11.78
N GLU A 153 11.01 23.69 12.09
CA GLU A 153 10.33 22.64 11.32
C GLU A 153 9.42 21.80 12.23
N PRO A 154 8.29 21.28 11.73
CA PRO A 154 7.40 20.43 12.52
C PRO A 154 8.09 19.08 12.79
N THR A 155 8.00 18.61 14.04
CA THR A 155 8.53 17.29 14.41
C THR A 155 7.73 16.16 13.80
N VAL A 156 6.43 16.39 13.57
CA VAL A 156 5.44 15.47 12.97
C VAL A 156 4.33 16.32 12.35
N LEU A 157 3.65 15.83 11.33
CA LEU A 157 2.47 16.50 10.76
C LEU A 157 1.18 16.09 11.49
N PRO A 158 0.14 16.93 11.48
CA PRO A 158 -1.16 16.61 12.09
C PRO A 158 -1.83 15.35 11.53
N ALA A 159 -1.61 15.00 10.27
CA ALA A 159 -2.01 13.76 9.62
C ALA A 159 -3.44 13.29 9.96
N PRO A 160 -4.49 13.84 9.32
CA PRO A 160 -5.88 13.54 9.68
C PRO A 160 -6.36 12.14 9.25
N PHE A 161 -5.57 11.38 8.51
CA PHE A 161 -5.83 10.00 8.11
C PHE A 161 -4.60 9.11 8.37
N PRO A 162 -4.76 7.78 8.49
CA PRO A 162 -3.68 6.86 8.89
C PRO A 162 -2.69 6.62 7.74
N ASN A 163 -1.90 7.65 7.39
CA ASN A 163 -0.99 7.63 6.25
C ASN A 163 0.00 6.45 6.29
N LEU A 164 0.48 6.08 7.47
CA LEU A 164 1.40 4.95 7.62
C LEU A 164 0.81 3.64 7.07
N LEU A 165 -0.49 3.38 7.32
CA LEU A 165 -1.19 2.22 6.77
C LEU A 165 -1.51 2.42 5.29
N VAL A 166 -1.99 3.60 4.92
CA VAL A 166 -2.51 3.88 3.59
C VAL A 166 -1.42 3.84 2.52
N ASN A 167 -0.27 4.48 2.76
CA ASN A 167 0.84 4.52 1.80
C ASN A 167 1.98 3.54 2.11
N GLY A 168 2.03 3.00 3.34
CA GLY A 168 3.15 2.20 3.78
C GLY A 168 4.47 2.99 3.87
N SER A 169 5.58 2.28 4.02
CA SER A 169 6.91 2.86 3.98
C SER A 169 7.97 1.78 3.76
N THR A 170 9.02 2.10 3.02
CA THR A 170 10.16 1.18 2.81
C THR A 170 11.44 1.91 3.14
N GLY A 171 12.33 1.30 3.94
CA GLY A 171 13.62 1.90 4.28
C GLY A 171 14.61 0.88 4.81
N ILE A 172 15.89 1.11 4.50
CA ILE A 172 17.01 0.29 4.95
C ILE A 172 17.84 1.15 5.89
N ALA A 173 17.99 0.72 7.13
CA ALA A 173 18.81 1.34 8.15
C ALA A 173 20.00 0.44 8.52
N VAL A 174 20.79 0.82 9.51
CA VAL A 174 21.90 0.01 10.01
C VAL A 174 21.34 -1.10 10.91
N GLY A 175 21.46 -2.34 10.44
CA GLY A 175 20.96 -3.53 11.16
C GLY A 175 19.43 -3.68 11.23
N LEU A 176 18.68 -2.73 10.71
CA LEU A 176 17.22 -2.70 10.75
C LEU A 176 16.65 -2.31 9.36
N ALA A 177 15.49 -2.86 9.02
CA ALA A 177 14.77 -2.47 7.82
C ALA A 177 13.28 -2.34 8.12
N THR A 178 12.61 -1.43 7.42
CA THR A 178 11.15 -1.32 7.39
C THR A 178 10.66 -1.57 5.97
N ASN A 179 9.56 -2.30 5.84
CA ASN A 179 8.90 -2.53 4.56
C ASN A 179 7.40 -2.75 4.83
N MET A 180 6.69 -1.65 4.97
CA MET A 180 5.27 -1.66 5.29
C MET A 180 4.45 -1.63 4.00
N ALA A 181 3.51 -2.53 3.90
CA ALA A 181 2.60 -2.60 2.76
C ALA A 181 1.56 -1.48 2.81
N PRO A 182 1.15 -0.91 1.66
CA PRO A 182 0.05 0.06 1.57
C PRO A 182 -1.32 -0.63 1.70
N HIS A 183 -2.35 0.14 2.09
CA HIS A 183 -3.72 -0.34 2.26
C HIS A 183 -4.74 0.62 1.65
N ASN A 184 -5.95 0.13 1.44
CA ASN A 184 -7.06 0.94 0.97
C ASN A 184 -7.47 1.98 2.03
N LEU A 185 -7.71 3.23 1.60
CA LEU A 185 -8.02 4.33 2.52
C LEU A 185 -9.35 4.10 3.26
N ARG A 186 -10.39 3.62 2.57
CA ARG A 186 -11.70 3.36 3.19
C ARG A 186 -11.59 2.27 4.25
N GLU A 187 -10.93 1.17 3.93
CA GLU A 187 -10.72 0.07 4.86
C GLU A 187 -9.86 0.48 6.07
N ALA A 188 -8.82 1.27 5.85
CA ALA A 188 -7.99 1.77 6.94
C ALA A 188 -8.77 2.73 7.86
N VAL A 189 -9.63 3.58 7.31
CA VAL A 189 -10.54 4.45 8.08
C VAL A 189 -11.56 3.63 8.84
N ASP A 190 -12.18 2.63 8.22
CA ASP A 190 -13.15 1.76 8.88
C ASP A 190 -12.51 0.99 10.03
N ALA A 191 -11.28 0.50 9.87
CA ALA A 191 -10.52 -0.15 10.94
C ALA A 191 -10.23 0.78 12.12
N VAL A 192 -9.84 2.04 11.85
CA VAL A 192 -9.66 3.06 12.90
C VAL A 192 -10.96 3.36 13.62
N CYS A 193 -12.06 3.57 12.89
CA CYS A 193 -13.38 3.82 13.48
C CYS A 193 -13.86 2.65 14.35
N LEU A 194 -13.67 1.42 13.86
CA LEU A 194 -14.02 0.21 14.61
C LEU A 194 -13.21 0.09 15.91
N GLN A 195 -11.91 0.39 15.87
CA GLN A 195 -11.05 0.34 17.06
C GLN A 195 -11.36 1.44 18.08
N ILE A 196 -11.82 2.63 17.62
CA ILE A 196 -12.34 3.66 18.52
C ILE A 196 -13.60 3.16 19.23
N ASP A 197 -14.52 2.49 18.51
CA ASP A 197 -15.78 2.00 19.08
C ASP A 197 -15.60 0.78 19.98
N LYS A 198 -14.58 -0.06 19.70
CA LYS A 198 -14.26 -1.29 20.42
C LYS A 198 -12.75 -1.38 20.68
N PRO A 199 -12.22 -0.75 21.74
CA PRO A 199 -10.78 -0.73 22.03
C PRO A 199 -10.15 -2.13 22.24
N ASP A 200 -10.94 -3.10 22.73
CA ASP A 200 -10.46 -4.45 23.06
C ASP A 200 -10.65 -5.48 21.93
N LEU A 201 -11.01 -5.01 20.71
CA LEU A 201 -11.22 -5.92 19.57
C LEU A 201 -9.96 -6.74 19.23
N SER A 202 -10.17 -7.92 18.67
CA SER A 202 -9.09 -8.81 18.21
C SER A 202 -8.58 -8.41 16.81
N ILE A 203 -7.44 -8.96 16.41
CA ILE A 203 -6.89 -8.74 15.08
C ILE A 203 -7.77 -9.37 14.00
N GLU A 204 -8.39 -10.51 14.30
CA GLU A 204 -9.32 -11.18 13.38
C GLU A 204 -10.57 -10.32 13.11
N GLU A 205 -11.05 -9.58 14.12
CA GLU A 205 -12.15 -8.63 13.93
C GLU A 205 -11.72 -7.44 13.06
N LEU A 206 -10.49 -6.93 13.24
CA LEU A 206 -9.92 -5.90 12.35
C LEU A 206 -9.80 -6.41 10.91
N MET A 207 -9.37 -7.65 10.71
CA MET A 207 -9.20 -8.24 9.38
C MET A 207 -10.51 -8.39 8.59
N ARG A 208 -11.67 -8.28 9.23
CA ARG A 208 -12.97 -8.26 8.54
C ARG A 208 -13.20 -6.95 7.77
N VAL A 209 -12.63 -5.85 8.23
CA VAL A 209 -12.76 -4.51 7.61
C VAL A 209 -11.52 -4.08 6.84
N ILE A 210 -10.32 -4.56 7.23
CA ILE A 210 -9.05 -4.36 6.53
C ILE A 210 -8.44 -5.73 6.19
N PRO A 211 -8.91 -6.40 5.14
CA PRO A 211 -8.59 -7.81 4.87
C PRO A 211 -7.14 -8.07 4.47
N GLY A 212 -6.40 -7.04 4.05
CA GLY A 212 -5.00 -7.15 3.64
C GLY A 212 -4.46 -5.92 2.93
N PRO A 213 -3.20 -5.95 2.51
CA PRO A 213 -2.59 -4.91 1.70
C PRO A 213 -3.36 -4.60 0.42
N ASP A 214 -3.24 -3.36 -0.06
CA ASP A 214 -3.83 -2.88 -1.33
C ASP A 214 -2.75 -2.14 -2.12
N PHE A 215 -2.08 -2.86 -3.03
CA PHE A 215 -0.96 -2.34 -3.78
C PHE A 215 -1.39 -1.37 -4.89
N PRO A 216 -0.62 -0.31 -5.17
CA PRO A 216 -0.95 0.66 -6.22
C PRO A 216 -1.04 0.03 -7.62
N THR A 217 -0.31 -1.04 -7.88
CA THR A 217 -0.28 -1.76 -9.16
C THR A 217 -1.36 -2.84 -9.29
N GLY A 218 -2.22 -3.02 -8.27
CA GLY A 218 -3.29 -4.02 -8.29
C GLY A 218 -2.77 -5.45 -8.09
N GLY A 219 -3.15 -6.35 -8.99
CA GLY A 219 -2.78 -7.76 -8.94
C GLY A 219 -3.52 -8.57 -7.88
N PHE A 220 -2.93 -9.68 -7.50
CA PHE A 220 -3.46 -10.59 -6.50
C PHE A 220 -2.48 -10.78 -5.35
N ILE A 221 -3.01 -11.06 -4.16
CA ILE A 221 -2.28 -11.68 -3.06
C ILE A 221 -2.79 -13.12 -2.96
N VAL A 222 -1.87 -14.09 -2.97
CA VAL A 222 -2.20 -15.51 -2.86
C VAL A 222 -2.00 -15.98 -1.43
N GLY A 223 -3.08 -16.47 -0.81
CA GLY A 223 -3.11 -16.90 0.57
C GLY A 223 -3.28 -15.76 1.58
N ARG A 224 -3.77 -16.10 2.78
CA ARG A 224 -4.03 -15.14 3.88
C ARG A 224 -3.05 -15.27 5.05
N GLU A 225 -2.30 -16.36 5.11
CA GLU A 225 -1.43 -16.69 6.24
C GLU A 225 -0.38 -15.61 6.50
N GLY A 226 0.30 -15.15 5.44
CA GLY A 226 1.29 -14.07 5.55
C GLY A 226 0.71 -12.74 6.00
N ILE A 227 -0.54 -12.43 5.61
CA ILE A 227 -1.27 -11.25 6.06
C ILE A 227 -1.57 -11.36 7.56
N THR A 228 -2.14 -12.49 7.98
CA THR A 228 -2.46 -12.75 9.40
C THR A 228 -1.22 -12.65 10.27
N GLN A 229 -0.11 -13.28 9.84
CA GLN A 229 1.16 -13.21 10.53
C GLN A 229 1.68 -11.75 10.64
N ALA A 230 1.63 -10.98 9.54
CA ALA A 230 2.07 -9.59 9.54
C ALA A 230 1.22 -8.72 10.47
N TYR A 231 -0.10 -8.92 10.49
CA TYR A 231 -1.00 -8.14 11.32
C TYR A 231 -0.90 -8.49 12.81
N THR A 232 -0.56 -9.74 13.13
CA THR A 232 -0.42 -10.21 14.52
C THR A 232 0.95 -9.86 15.11
N THR A 233 2.02 -10.03 14.33
CA THR A 233 3.40 -9.93 14.84
C THR A 233 4.17 -8.72 14.35
N GLY A 234 3.64 -7.99 13.36
CA GLY A 234 4.35 -6.94 12.63
C GLY A 234 5.34 -7.47 11.58
N ARG A 235 5.40 -8.79 11.35
CA ARG A 235 6.25 -9.43 10.34
C ARG A 235 5.48 -10.52 9.62
N GLY A 236 5.63 -10.60 8.29
CA GLY A 236 5.01 -11.64 7.48
C GLY A 236 5.50 -11.59 6.05
N ILE A 237 5.17 -12.60 5.26
CA ILE A 237 5.52 -12.67 3.84
C ILE A 237 4.23 -12.94 3.07
N VAL A 238 3.89 -12.05 2.13
CA VAL A 238 2.75 -12.23 1.23
C VAL A 238 3.24 -12.53 -0.18
N SER A 239 2.57 -13.44 -0.89
CA SER A 239 2.84 -13.74 -2.28
C SER A 239 2.00 -12.83 -3.16
N MET A 240 2.64 -11.94 -3.92
CA MET A 240 1.99 -11.09 -4.91
C MET A 240 2.02 -11.76 -6.26
N ARG A 241 0.92 -11.71 -7.01
CA ARG A 241 0.80 -12.26 -8.36
C ARG A 241 0.22 -11.21 -9.30
N GLY A 242 0.84 -11.05 -10.47
CA GLY A 242 0.31 -10.20 -11.55
C GLY A 242 -0.99 -10.76 -12.12
N LYS A 243 -1.78 -9.89 -12.73
CA LYS A 243 -3.04 -10.25 -13.38
C LYS A 243 -2.81 -10.55 -14.84
N ALA A 244 -3.15 -11.77 -15.23
CA ALA A 244 -3.04 -12.22 -16.60
C ALA A 244 -4.33 -12.93 -17.03
N LYS A 245 -4.65 -12.85 -18.33
CA LYS A 245 -5.76 -13.55 -18.97
C LYS A 245 -5.29 -14.21 -20.25
N ILE A 246 -5.92 -15.31 -20.61
CA ILE A 246 -5.65 -16.03 -21.85
C ILE A 246 -6.75 -15.67 -22.86
N GLU A 247 -6.37 -15.23 -24.04
CA GLU A 247 -7.27 -14.90 -25.13
C GLU A 247 -6.91 -15.71 -26.39
N PRO A 248 -7.91 -16.22 -27.12
CA PRO A 248 -7.63 -16.85 -28.41
C PRO A 248 -7.21 -15.80 -29.44
N SER A 249 -6.21 -16.15 -30.25
CA SER A 249 -5.74 -15.34 -31.36
C SER A 249 -6.13 -15.95 -32.70
N LYS A 250 -5.97 -15.17 -33.78
CA LYS A 250 -6.15 -15.65 -35.15
C LYS A 250 -5.17 -16.81 -35.43
N ASN A 251 -5.57 -17.76 -36.27
CA ASN A 251 -4.77 -18.91 -36.68
C ASN A 251 -4.49 -19.99 -35.62
N GLY A 252 -5.33 -20.12 -34.60
CA GLY A 252 -5.22 -21.18 -33.57
C GLY A 252 -4.05 -20.99 -32.59
N LYS A 253 -3.52 -19.77 -32.49
CA LYS A 253 -2.59 -19.35 -31.45
C LYS A 253 -3.37 -18.80 -30.25
N SER A 254 -2.72 -18.74 -29.10
CA SER A 254 -3.24 -18.10 -27.90
C SER A 254 -2.34 -16.95 -27.45
N LEU A 255 -2.93 -15.97 -26.79
CA LEU A 255 -2.21 -14.84 -26.23
C LEU A 255 -2.40 -14.85 -24.71
N ILE A 256 -1.31 -14.74 -23.97
CA ILE A 256 -1.36 -14.44 -22.54
C ILE A 256 -1.16 -12.93 -22.41
N ILE A 257 -2.19 -12.25 -21.91
CA ILE A 257 -2.23 -10.79 -21.77
C ILE A 257 -2.09 -10.44 -20.30
N ILE A 258 -0.98 -9.79 -19.95
CA ILE A 258 -0.69 -9.33 -18.59
C ILE A 258 -1.09 -7.86 -18.50
N THR A 259 -2.02 -7.55 -17.61
CA THR A 259 -2.57 -6.19 -17.40
C THR A 259 -2.09 -5.54 -16.11
N GLU A 260 -1.65 -6.33 -15.13
CA GLU A 260 -1.13 -5.84 -13.85
C GLU A 260 0.08 -6.69 -13.45
N ILE A 261 1.11 -6.04 -12.91
CA ILE A 261 2.33 -6.69 -12.40
C ILE A 261 2.46 -6.50 -10.90
N PRO A 262 3.19 -7.37 -10.19
CA PRO A 262 3.41 -7.21 -8.76
C PRO A 262 4.07 -5.88 -8.40
N TYR A 263 3.74 -5.37 -7.22
CA TYR A 263 4.26 -4.10 -6.72
C TYR A 263 5.79 -4.09 -6.66
N LYS A 264 6.41 -3.00 -7.09
CA LYS A 264 7.86 -2.78 -7.21
C LYS A 264 8.57 -3.63 -8.27
N VAL A 265 7.86 -4.40 -9.08
CA VAL A 265 8.46 -5.10 -10.22
C VAL A 265 8.65 -4.14 -11.39
N ASN A 266 9.81 -4.18 -12.01
CA ASN A 266 10.13 -3.43 -13.22
C ASN A 266 9.60 -4.16 -14.46
N LYS A 267 8.69 -3.52 -15.22
CA LYS A 267 8.00 -4.11 -16.36
C LYS A 267 8.99 -4.52 -17.49
N ALA A 268 9.92 -3.64 -17.84
CA ALA A 268 10.89 -3.90 -18.90
C ALA A 268 11.81 -5.09 -18.58
N LYS A 269 12.29 -5.17 -17.31
CA LYS A 269 13.09 -6.31 -16.85
C LYS A 269 12.29 -7.61 -16.84
N LEU A 270 11.01 -7.54 -16.45
CA LEU A 270 10.11 -8.70 -16.48
C LEU A 270 9.93 -9.21 -17.93
N CYS A 271 9.64 -8.33 -18.88
CA CYS A 271 9.52 -8.68 -20.31
C CYS A 271 10.82 -9.27 -20.85
N ALA A 272 11.96 -8.67 -20.55
CA ALA A 272 13.28 -9.18 -20.95
C ALA A 272 13.55 -10.58 -20.38
N LYS A 273 13.17 -10.84 -19.12
CA LYS A 273 13.32 -12.16 -18.48
C LYS A 273 12.41 -13.21 -19.13
N MET A 274 11.18 -12.87 -19.47
CA MET A 274 10.27 -13.77 -20.20
C MET A 274 10.84 -14.13 -21.59
N ALA A 275 11.38 -13.15 -22.32
CA ALA A 275 12.01 -13.38 -23.62
C ALA A 275 13.31 -14.21 -23.50
N GLU A 276 14.10 -14.01 -22.45
CA GLU A 276 15.29 -14.84 -22.14
C GLU A 276 14.90 -16.31 -21.94
N LEU A 277 13.89 -16.56 -21.07
CA LEU A 277 13.44 -17.93 -20.79
C LEU A 277 12.90 -18.64 -22.04
N ALA A 278 12.25 -17.91 -22.94
CA ALA A 278 11.78 -18.42 -24.22
C ALA A 278 12.97 -18.76 -25.16
N ARG A 279 13.95 -17.87 -25.27
CA ARG A 279 15.15 -18.08 -26.10
C ARG A 279 15.99 -19.24 -25.60
N ASP A 280 16.19 -19.35 -24.29
CA ASP A 280 16.97 -20.39 -23.63
C ASP A 280 16.22 -21.73 -23.54
N LYS A 281 14.98 -21.79 -24.07
CA LYS A 281 14.09 -22.96 -24.05
C LYS A 281 13.80 -23.52 -22.65
N LYS A 282 13.94 -22.69 -21.63
CA LYS A 282 13.51 -23.04 -20.27
C LYS A 282 11.98 -23.07 -20.15
N ILE A 283 11.30 -22.18 -20.89
CA ILE A 283 9.86 -22.24 -21.13
C ILE A 283 9.68 -22.39 -22.66
N ASP A 284 9.40 -23.61 -23.10
CA ASP A 284 9.07 -23.83 -24.51
C ASP A 284 7.60 -23.44 -24.77
N GLY A 285 7.31 -23.10 -26.02
CA GLY A 285 5.96 -22.71 -26.43
C GLY A 285 5.69 -21.21 -26.49
N ILE A 286 6.60 -20.36 -26.03
CA ILE A 286 6.52 -18.91 -26.24
C ILE A 286 7.03 -18.59 -27.65
N ALA A 287 6.21 -17.90 -28.46
CA ALA A 287 6.59 -17.43 -29.79
C ALA A 287 7.26 -16.05 -29.71
N GLU A 288 6.65 -15.11 -29.00
CA GLU A 288 7.08 -13.72 -28.86
C GLU A 288 6.58 -13.10 -27.57
N VAL A 289 7.32 -12.13 -27.03
CA VAL A 289 6.90 -11.27 -25.92
C VAL A 289 6.93 -9.83 -26.41
N ARG A 290 5.79 -9.15 -26.34
CA ARG A 290 5.63 -7.76 -26.76
C ARG A 290 5.07 -6.91 -25.63
N ASP A 291 5.54 -5.68 -25.53
CA ASP A 291 4.92 -4.64 -24.71
C ASP A 291 4.02 -3.77 -25.60
N GLU A 292 2.73 -3.86 -25.39
CA GLU A 292 1.70 -3.10 -26.09
C GLU A 292 1.04 -2.07 -25.17
N SER A 293 1.71 -1.73 -24.05
CA SER A 293 1.19 -0.74 -23.07
C SER A 293 1.08 0.63 -23.72
N ASP A 294 -0.04 1.30 -23.46
CA ASP A 294 -0.35 2.64 -23.96
C ASP A 294 -1.02 3.53 -22.89
N ARG A 295 -1.70 4.58 -23.33
CA ARG A 295 -2.42 5.50 -22.42
C ARG A 295 -3.65 4.87 -21.75
N GLU A 296 -4.19 3.78 -22.30
CA GLU A 296 -5.33 3.05 -21.74
C GLU A 296 -4.90 2.12 -20.61
N GLY A 297 -3.62 1.73 -20.57
CA GLY A 297 -3.09 0.93 -19.48
C GLY A 297 -1.94 0.01 -19.87
N MET A 298 -1.55 -0.83 -18.90
CA MET A 298 -0.51 -1.83 -19.09
C MET A 298 -1.06 -3.01 -19.88
N ARG A 299 -0.32 -3.41 -20.92
CA ARG A 299 -0.63 -4.56 -21.76
C ARG A 299 0.65 -5.24 -22.24
N VAL A 300 1.10 -6.25 -21.52
CA VAL A 300 2.21 -7.11 -21.98
C VAL A 300 1.59 -8.36 -22.57
N VAL A 301 1.97 -8.69 -23.81
CA VAL A 301 1.43 -9.80 -24.59
C VAL A 301 2.50 -10.85 -24.78
N VAL A 302 2.23 -12.07 -24.32
CA VAL A 302 3.03 -13.26 -24.58
C VAL A 302 2.28 -14.11 -25.59
N GLU A 303 2.80 -14.19 -26.81
CA GLU A 303 2.23 -15.01 -27.88
C GLU A 303 2.67 -16.47 -27.72
N VAL A 304 1.71 -17.37 -27.65
CA VAL A 304 1.93 -18.81 -27.48
C VAL A 304 1.93 -19.49 -28.84
N LYS A 305 2.92 -20.36 -29.07
CA LYS A 305 3.01 -21.17 -30.31
C LYS A 305 1.79 -22.07 -30.43
N LYS A 306 1.38 -22.34 -31.66
CA LYS A 306 0.30 -23.28 -31.95
C LYS A 306 0.58 -24.63 -31.28
N ASP A 307 -0.48 -25.27 -30.80
CA ASP A 307 -0.44 -26.60 -30.16
C ASP A 307 0.28 -26.65 -28.77
N ASN A 308 0.53 -25.51 -28.13
CA ASN A 308 0.98 -25.46 -26.75
C ASN A 308 -0.16 -24.98 -25.84
N ALA A 309 -0.19 -25.51 -24.61
CA ALA A 309 -1.18 -25.11 -23.60
C ALA A 309 -0.76 -23.77 -22.96
N PRO A 310 -1.49 -22.69 -23.18
CA PRO A 310 -1.13 -21.37 -22.64
C PRO A 310 -1.20 -21.34 -21.11
N GLU A 311 -2.02 -22.18 -20.48
CA GLU A 311 -2.14 -22.33 -19.03
C GLU A 311 -0.83 -22.83 -18.41
N LEU A 312 -0.19 -23.83 -19.01
CA LEU A 312 1.09 -24.34 -18.54
C LEU A 312 2.21 -23.31 -18.68
N ILE A 313 2.18 -22.55 -19.77
CA ILE A 313 3.14 -21.46 -19.98
C ILE A 313 2.91 -20.37 -18.93
N LEU A 314 1.66 -19.99 -18.65
CA LEU A 314 1.35 -19.01 -17.62
C LEU A 314 1.77 -19.49 -16.24
N ALA A 315 1.54 -20.76 -15.89
CA ALA A 315 2.01 -21.35 -14.64
C ALA A 315 3.55 -21.29 -14.54
N ALA A 316 4.25 -21.62 -15.62
CA ALA A 316 5.70 -21.52 -15.67
C ALA A 316 6.20 -20.07 -15.54
N LEU A 317 5.51 -19.10 -16.16
CA LEU A 317 5.83 -17.68 -16.03
C LEU A 317 5.66 -17.20 -14.57
N TYR A 318 4.62 -17.62 -13.87
CA TYR A 318 4.46 -17.32 -12.44
C TYR A 318 5.58 -17.93 -11.59
N LYS A 319 6.03 -19.13 -11.91
CA LYS A 319 7.08 -19.83 -11.16
C LYS A 319 8.49 -19.28 -11.42
N GLU A 320 8.81 -18.96 -12.67
CA GLU A 320 10.18 -18.68 -13.10
C GLU A 320 10.48 -17.19 -13.27
N THR A 321 9.48 -16.30 -13.09
CA THR A 321 9.65 -14.86 -13.27
C THR A 321 9.04 -14.06 -12.10
N GLN A 322 9.33 -12.76 -12.06
CA GLN A 322 8.73 -11.83 -11.10
C GLN A 322 7.25 -11.51 -11.41
N LEU A 323 6.59 -12.25 -12.29
CA LEU A 323 5.13 -12.15 -12.44
C LEU A 323 4.41 -12.65 -11.17
N GLN A 324 5.05 -13.52 -10.40
CA GLN A 324 4.73 -13.79 -9.00
C GLN A 324 5.97 -13.54 -8.16
N GLU A 325 5.83 -12.72 -7.10
CA GLU A 325 6.95 -12.27 -6.27
C GLU A 325 6.51 -12.20 -4.80
N SER A 326 7.43 -12.44 -3.89
CA SER A 326 7.18 -12.32 -2.46
C SER A 326 7.40 -10.90 -1.97
N PHE A 327 6.54 -10.43 -1.06
CA PHE A 327 6.68 -9.15 -0.37
C PHE A 327 6.81 -9.41 1.13
N GLY A 328 8.02 -9.21 1.66
CA GLY A 328 8.27 -9.33 3.09
C GLY A 328 7.81 -8.09 3.84
N ILE A 329 6.81 -8.22 4.71
CA ILE A 329 6.29 -7.14 5.55
C ILE A 329 7.11 -7.05 6.82
N ILE A 330 7.58 -5.84 7.16
CA ILE A 330 8.26 -5.50 8.41
C ILE A 330 7.74 -4.14 8.86
N ASN A 331 6.89 -4.12 9.88
CA ASN A 331 6.25 -2.91 10.40
C ASN A 331 7.13 -2.20 11.44
N LEU A 332 8.38 -1.90 11.08
CA LEU A 332 9.32 -1.15 11.93
C LEU A 332 9.04 0.35 11.81
N VAL A 333 8.83 1.01 12.92
CA VAL A 333 8.51 2.44 13.02
C VAL A 333 9.24 3.10 14.16
N ILE A 334 9.32 4.44 14.16
CA ILE A 334 9.75 5.24 15.32
C ILE A 334 8.51 5.62 16.11
N THR A 335 8.50 5.25 17.38
CA THR A 335 7.44 5.62 18.34
C THR A 335 7.67 7.03 18.89
N PRO A 336 6.68 7.68 19.54
CA PRO A 336 6.78 9.06 20.04
C PRO A 336 7.94 9.31 21.04
N ASP A 337 8.39 8.28 21.73
CA ASP A 337 9.57 8.29 22.61
C ASP A 337 10.91 8.21 21.85
N GLY A 338 10.86 8.08 20.52
CA GLY A 338 12.03 8.05 19.65
C GLY A 338 12.70 6.68 19.57
N THR A 339 12.03 5.60 19.99
CA THR A 339 12.56 4.22 19.89
C THR A 339 12.05 3.51 18.63
N PRO A 340 12.89 2.72 17.94
CA PRO A 340 12.44 1.88 16.83
C PRO A 340 11.74 0.63 17.39
N GLN A 341 10.51 0.36 16.93
CA GLN A 341 9.72 -0.81 17.35
C GLN A 341 9.02 -1.45 16.17
N VAL A 342 8.91 -2.78 16.18
CA VAL A 342 8.07 -3.53 15.24
C VAL A 342 6.69 -3.66 15.87
N LEU A 343 5.67 -3.11 15.20
CA LEU A 343 4.32 -3.03 15.71
C LEU A 343 3.35 -3.90 14.91
N ASN A 344 2.37 -4.47 15.59
CA ASN A 344 1.24 -5.14 14.97
C ASN A 344 0.20 -4.11 14.47
N LEU A 345 -0.81 -4.57 13.71
CA LEU A 345 -1.82 -3.70 13.12
C LEU A 345 -2.57 -2.88 14.18
N LYS A 346 -3.02 -3.51 15.25
CA LYS A 346 -3.76 -2.86 16.34
C LYS A 346 -2.94 -1.75 17.00
N GLN A 347 -1.67 -2.01 17.27
CA GLN A 347 -0.76 -1.02 17.88
C GLN A 347 -0.53 0.19 16.97
N ILE A 348 -0.39 -0.03 15.66
CA ILE A 348 -0.25 1.08 14.69
C ILE A 348 -1.49 1.97 14.72
N ILE A 349 -2.68 1.38 14.71
CA ILE A 349 -3.95 2.11 14.79
C ILE A 349 -4.07 2.85 16.14
N ASP A 350 -3.67 2.23 17.26
CA ASP A 350 -3.67 2.87 18.58
C ASP A 350 -2.80 4.13 18.63
N TYR A 351 -1.58 4.07 18.07
CA TYR A 351 -0.70 5.24 18.00
C TYR A 351 -1.30 6.34 17.13
N PHE A 352 -1.93 5.99 16.02
CA PHE A 352 -2.63 6.96 15.18
C PHE A 352 -3.80 7.62 15.92
N ILE A 353 -4.66 6.83 16.60
CA ILE A 353 -5.79 7.35 17.38
C ILE A 353 -5.31 8.30 18.48
N LYS A 354 -4.25 7.93 19.21
CA LYS A 354 -3.65 8.78 20.25
C LYS A 354 -3.16 10.11 19.65
N HIS A 355 -2.44 10.06 18.55
CA HIS A 355 -1.97 11.26 17.86
C HIS A 355 -3.13 12.15 17.40
N ARG A 356 -4.16 11.59 16.75
CA ARG A 356 -5.33 12.37 16.33
C ARG A 356 -6.09 12.97 17.48
N LYS A 357 -6.23 12.23 18.59
CA LYS A 357 -6.83 12.77 19.81
C LYS A 357 -6.06 14.00 20.32
N GLU A 358 -4.75 13.93 20.40
CA GLU A 358 -3.89 15.06 20.82
C GLU A 358 -4.04 16.26 19.87
N VAL A 359 -4.05 16.03 18.56
CA VAL A 359 -4.21 17.09 17.55
C VAL A 359 -5.58 17.76 17.68
N VAL A 360 -6.67 17.00 17.82
CA VAL A 360 -8.03 17.57 17.96
C VAL A 360 -8.18 18.34 19.26
N ILE A 361 -7.63 17.84 20.37
CA ILE A 361 -7.66 18.56 21.65
C ILE A 361 -6.91 19.88 21.52
N LYS A 362 -5.66 19.89 21.05
CA LYS A 362 -4.87 21.12 20.92
C LYS A 362 -5.48 22.13 19.95
N ARG A 363 -6.04 21.65 18.82
CA ARG A 363 -6.81 22.50 17.91
C ARG A 363 -7.98 23.17 18.63
N THR A 364 -8.73 22.39 19.39
CA THR A 364 -9.90 22.89 20.13
C THR A 364 -9.48 23.88 21.23
N GLU A 365 -8.37 23.62 21.93
CA GLU A 365 -7.79 24.53 22.92
C GLU A 365 -7.35 25.86 22.27
N TYR A 366 -6.68 25.78 21.10
CA TYR A 366 -6.28 26.96 20.34
C TYR A 366 -7.50 27.79 19.89
N ASP A 367 -8.49 27.13 19.30
CA ASP A 367 -9.73 27.80 18.85
C ASP A 367 -10.50 28.39 20.04
N LEU A 368 -10.55 27.70 21.18
CA LEU A 368 -11.15 28.21 22.43
C LEU A 368 -10.42 29.45 22.95
N LYS A 369 -9.07 29.42 22.97
CA LYS A 369 -8.26 30.57 23.36
C LYS A 369 -8.56 31.78 22.46
N LYS A 370 -8.58 31.59 21.15
CA LYS A 370 -8.89 32.65 20.19
C LYS A 370 -10.31 33.16 20.33
N ALA A 371 -11.28 32.27 20.54
CA ALA A 371 -12.66 32.66 20.77
C ALA A 371 -12.81 33.47 22.08
N LYS A 372 -12.14 33.08 23.17
CA LYS A 372 -12.13 33.82 24.44
C LYS A 372 -11.46 35.20 24.29
N GLU A 373 -10.31 35.27 23.57
CA GLU A 373 -9.67 36.56 23.29
C GLU A 373 -10.61 37.50 22.51
N ARG A 374 -11.34 36.97 21.51
CA ARG A 374 -12.32 37.77 20.74
C ARG A 374 -13.56 38.14 21.59
N ALA A 375 -14.10 37.21 22.38
CA ALA A 375 -15.22 37.45 23.25
C ALA A 375 -14.91 38.55 24.26
N HIS A 376 -13.72 38.57 24.86
CA HIS A 376 -13.26 39.59 25.78
C HIS A 376 -13.29 40.98 25.17
N ILE A 377 -12.81 41.13 23.91
CA ILE A 377 -12.89 42.39 23.19
C ILE A 377 -14.34 42.81 22.92
N LEU A 378 -15.17 41.86 22.44
CA LEU A 378 -16.58 42.12 22.13
C LEU A 378 -17.39 42.48 23.37
N GLU A 379 -17.10 41.89 24.52
CA GLU A 379 -17.72 42.24 25.80
C GLU A 379 -17.50 43.73 26.13
N GLY A 380 -16.26 44.20 26.03
CA GLY A 380 -15.95 45.63 26.23
C GLY A 380 -16.69 46.52 25.24
N LEU A 381 -16.76 46.12 23.96
CA LEU A 381 -17.51 46.85 22.94
C LEU A 381 -19.01 46.89 23.22
N VAL A 382 -19.61 45.77 23.67
CA VAL A 382 -21.05 45.72 24.06
C VAL A 382 -21.34 46.65 25.24
N ILE A 383 -20.44 46.68 26.25
CA ILE A 383 -20.59 47.60 27.39
C ILE A 383 -20.48 49.06 26.93
N ALA A 384 -19.50 49.38 26.07
CA ALA A 384 -19.30 50.70 25.49
C ALA A 384 -20.51 51.17 24.66
N VAL A 385 -21.06 50.26 23.83
CA VAL A 385 -22.25 50.51 23.00
C VAL A 385 -23.48 50.79 23.85
N ASN A 386 -23.67 50.04 24.93
CA ASN A 386 -24.80 50.25 25.84
C ASN A 386 -24.69 51.55 26.65
N ASN A 387 -23.48 52.16 26.74
CA ASN A 387 -23.19 53.39 27.45
C ASN A 387 -22.55 54.44 26.55
N LEU A 388 -22.98 54.52 25.29
CA LEU A 388 -22.31 55.24 24.23
C LEU A 388 -22.11 56.73 24.53
N ASP A 389 -23.12 57.43 25.09
CA ASP A 389 -23.04 58.82 25.42
C ASP A 389 -21.96 59.14 26.47
N GLU A 390 -21.82 58.26 27.47
CA GLU A 390 -20.81 58.41 28.51
C GLU A 390 -19.40 58.13 27.97
N VAL A 391 -19.27 57.11 27.15
CA VAL A 391 -18.00 56.76 26.44
C VAL A 391 -17.54 57.94 25.58
N LEU A 392 -18.46 58.52 24.80
CA LEU A 392 -18.16 59.70 23.95
C LEU A 392 -17.81 60.92 24.80
N ALA A 393 -18.45 61.15 25.93
CA ALA A 393 -18.13 62.23 26.85
C ALA A 393 -16.71 62.13 27.40
N ILE A 394 -16.29 60.93 27.83
CA ILE A 394 -14.94 60.63 28.34
C ILE A 394 -13.89 60.88 27.20
N ILE A 395 -14.14 60.35 26.01
CA ILE A 395 -13.21 60.48 24.88
C ILE A 395 -13.06 61.96 24.48
N ARG A 396 -14.16 62.73 24.40
CA ARG A 396 -14.14 64.16 24.02
C ARG A 396 -13.49 65.04 25.07
N SER A 397 -13.62 64.73 26.35
CA SER A 397 -13.04 65.53 27.45
C SER A 397 -11.53 65.25 27.63
N ALA A 398 -11.01 64.14 27.11
CA ALA A 398 -9.64 63.72 27.28
C ALA A 398 -8.68 64.55 26.35
N LYS A 399 -7.58 64.99 26.92
CA LYS A 399 -6.55 65.76 26.17
C LYS A 399 -5.61 64.87 25.31
N SER A 400 -5.63 63.56 25.52
CA SER A 400 -4.82 62.59 24.76
C SER A 400 -5.49 61.23 24.77
N PRO A 401 -5.19 60.34 23.78
CA PRO A 401 -5.70 58.98 23.74
C PRO A 401 -5.36 58.16 25.01
N SER A 402 -4.20 58.38 25.61
CA SER A 402 -3.79 57.71 26.86
C SER A 402 -4.66 58.13 28.06
N ILE A 403 -5.07 59.41 28.14
CA ILE A 403 -5.98 59.90 29.19
C ILE A 403 -7.38 59.33 28.96
N ALA A 404 -7.84 59.30 27.70
CA ALA A 404 -9.13 58.68 27.38
C ALA A 404 -9.14 57.18 27.72
N LYS A 405 -8.08 56.46 27.43
CA LYS A 405 -7.92 55.06 27.78
C LYS A 405 -8.01 54.84 29.30
N ALA A 406 -7.26 55.61 30.06
CA ALA A 406 -7.30 55.55 31.53
C ALA A 406 -8.69 55.83 32.08
N GLY A 407 -9.40 56.86 31.58
CA GLY A 407 -10.76 57.18 32.00
C GLY A 407 -11.78 56.08 31.68
N LEU A 408 -11.64 55.42 30.53
CA LEU A 408 -12.50 54.29 30.17
C LEU A 408 -12.22 53.07 31.08
N ILE A 409 -10.97 52.82 31.44
CA ILE A 409 -10.59 51.74 32.35
C ILE A 409 -11.17 52.00 33.75
N GLU A 410 -10.98 53.21 34.26
CA GLU A 410 -11.46 53.58 35.58
C GLU A 410 -13.00 53.54 35.71
N ARG A 411 -13.69 53.97 34.62
CA ARG A 411 -15.14 54.10 34.65
C ARG A 411 -15.91 52.81 34.44
N PHE A 412 -15.40 51.94 33.53
CA PHE A 412 -16.11 50.73 33.08
C PHE A 412 -15.40 49.44 33.50
N ASP A 413 -14.32 49.53 34.27
CA ASP A 413 -13.47 48.37 34.66
C ASP A 413 -12.95 47.58 33.46
N PHE A 414 -12.65 48.31 32.37
CA PHE A 414 -12.12 47.69 31.16
C PHE A 414 -10.67 47.24 31.36
N SER A 415 -10.31 46.12 30.72
CA SER A 415 -8.89 45.82 30.50
C SER A 415 -8.28 46.82 29.51
N GLU A 416 -6.95 46.90 29.50
CA GLU A 416 -6.24 47.75 28.54
C GLU A 416 -6.60 47.40 27.09
N ILE A 417 -6.82 46.12 26.77
CA ILE A 417 -7.17 45.63 25.44
C ILE A 417 -8.59 46.06 25.07
N GLN A 418 -9.54 45.97 26.00
CA GLN A 418 -10.91 46.42 25.79
C GLN A 418 -10.98 47.93 25.59
N ALA A 419 -10.32 48.72 26.44
CA ALA A 419 -10.28 50.17 26.32
C ALA A 419 -9.64 50.61 25.00
N GLN A 420 -8.59 49.93 24.55
CA GLN A 420 -7.97 50.22 23.26
C GLN A 420 -8.93 49.89 22.10
N ALA A 421 -9.62 48.74 22.14
CA ALA A 421 -10.59 48.36 21.12
C ALA A 421 -11.76 49.35 21.01
N VAL A 422 -12.20 49.90 22.14
CA VAL A 422 -13.22 50.97 22.14
C VAL A 422 -12.69 52.23 21.47
N LEU A 423 -11.46 52.67 21.75
CA LEU A 423 -10.85 53.84 21.12
C LEU A 423 -10.59 53.66 19.60
N ASP A 424 -10.28 52.45 19.19
CA ASP A 424 -10.04 52.11 17.79
C ASP A 424 -11.33 51.89 16.98
N MET A 425 -12.50 52.00 17.63
CA MET A 425 -13.81 51.82 16.99
C MET A 425 -14.07 52.95 16.00
N LYS A 426 -14.34 52.63 14.74
CA LYS A 426 -14.64 53.62 13.72
C LYS A 426 -16.03 54.24 13.93
N LEU A 427 -16.16 55.52 13.62
CA LEU A 427 -17.43 56.25 13.72
C LEU A 427 -18.59 55.60 12.92
N GLN A 428 -18.27 54.94 11.79
CA GLN A 428 -19.27 54.22 11.02
C GLN A 428 -19.87 53.04 11.79
N ASN A 429 -19.16 52.46 12.73
CA ASN A 429 -19.60 51.31 13.53
C ASN A 429 -20.54 51.74 14.66
N LEU A 430 -20.83 53.06 14.78
CA LEU A 430 -21.81 53.59 15.76
C LEU A 430 -23.24 53.67 15.21
N THR A 431 -23.48 53.16 13.98
CA THR A 431 -24.86 53.09 13.44
C THR A 431 -25.64 51.93 14.11
N GLY A 432 -26.95 52.08 14.23
CA GLY A 432 -27.78 51.10 14.90
C GLY A 432 -27.65 49.65 14.38
N LEU A 433 -27.49 49.47 13.07
CA LEU A 433 -27.29 48.18 12.45
C LEU A 433 -25.94 47.52 12.84
N GLU A 434 -24.88 48.28 12.95
CA GLU A 434 -23.57 47.81 13.35
C GLU A 434 -23.50 47.47 14.84
N LEU A 435 -24.22 48.22 15.67
CA LEU A 435 -24.36 47.98 17.13
C LEU A 435 -25.05 46.65 17.40
N ASP A 436 -26.13 46.34 16.69
CA ASP A 436 -26.80 45.03 16.75
C ASP A 436 -25.91 43.90 16.19
N GLY A 437 -25.09 44.20 15.23
CA GLY A 437 -24.06 43.28 14.68
C GLY A 437 -23.06 42.85 15.75
N ILE A 438 -22.50 43.76 16.54
CA ILE A 438 -21.58 43.49 17.65
C ILE A 438 -22.20 42.58 18.70
N LYS A 439 -23.45 42.87 19.10
CA LYS A 439 -24.20 42.04 20.07
C LYS A 439 -24.43 40.62 19.54
N THR A 440 -24.80 40.50 18.28
CA THR A 440 -25.03 39.22 17.62
C THR A 440 -23.72 38.42 17.50
N GLU A 441 -22.61 39.07 17.14
CA GLU A 441 -21.28 38.44 17.07
C GLU A 441 -20.88 37.94 18.47
N TYR A 442 -21.06 38.73 19.53
CA TYR A 442 -20.76 38.30 20.89
C TYR A 442 -21.56 37.06 21.31
N GLN A 443 -22.89 37.05 21.05
CA GLN A 443 -23.72 35.89 21.34
C GLN A 443 -23.29 34.63 20.57
N ASN A 444 -22.89 34.79 19.30
CA ASN A 444 -22.41 33.68 18.48
C ASN A 444 -21.07 33.12 18.99
N ILE A 445 -20.14 34.01 19.35
CA ILE A 445 -18.86 33.60 19.95
C ILE A 445 -19.07 32.88 21.30
N MET A 446 -20.00 33.35 22.16
CA MET A 446 -20.31 32.65 23.40
C MET A 446 -20.87 31.24 23.18
N LYS A 447 -21.69 31.04 22.14
CA LYS A 447 -22.14 29.69 21.74
C LYS A 447 -20.98 28.82 21.24
N ILE A 448 -20.04 29.39 20.47
CA ILE A 448 -18.83 28.68 20.01
C ILE A 448 -17.98 28.28 21.21
N ILE A 449 -17.74 29.18 22.18
CA ILE A 449 -16.99 28.90 23.41
C ILE A 449 -17.61 27.74 24.17
N ALA A 450 -18.92 27.80 24.41
CA ALA A 450 -19.63 26.73 25.10
C ALA A 450 -19.50 25.37 24.37
N GLY A 451 -19.62 25.36 23.05
CA GLY A 451 -19.42 24.16 22.24
C GLY A 451 -17.99 23.60 22.30
N LEU A 452 -16.98 24.47 22.28
CA LEU A 452 -15.56 24.06 22.37
C LEU A 452 -15.24 23.52 23.78
N GLU A 453 -15.77 24.16 24.85
CA GLU A 453 -15.61 23.68 26.22
C GLU A 453 -16.30 22.32 26.42
N GLU A 454 -17.47 22.13 25.84
CA GLU A 454 -18.17 20.84 25.86
C GLU A 454 -17.38 19.71 25.14
N ILE A 455 -16.68 20.02 24.02
CA ILE A 455 -15.80 19.07 23.34
C ILE A 455 -14.62 18.70 24.24
N LEU A 456 -13.99 19.67 24.90
CA LEU A 456 -12.83 19.41 25.77
C LEU A 456 -13.21 18.66 27.05
N ALA A 457 -14.45 18.82 27.54
CA ALA A 457 -14.94 18.11 28.72
C ALA A 457 -15.25 16.62 28.48
N ASP A 458 -15.54 16.22 27.24
CA ASP A 458 -15.96 14.85 26.90
C ASP A 458 -15.10 14.24 25.80
N VAL A 459 -14.27 13.27 26.17
CA VAL A 459 -13.42 12.50 25.24
C VAL A 459 -14.23 11.80 24.13
N ASN A 460 -15.47 11.40 24.39
CA ASN A 460 -16.31 10.76 23.38
C ASN A 460 -16.68 11.73 22.26
N LYS A 461 -16.82 13.03 22.55
CA LYS A 461 -17.02 14.06 21.54
C LYS A 461 -15.78 14.25 20.67
N VAL A 462 -14.58 14.18 21.25
CA VAL A 462 -13.33 14.20 20.50
C VAL A 462 -13.27 13.00 19.54
N TYR A 463 -13.61 11.80 20.00
CA TYR A 463 -13.66 10.61 19.15
C TYR A 463 -14.76 10.71 18.07
N ALA A 464 -15.89 11.30 18.36
CA ALA A 464 -16.94 11.53 17.36
C ALA A 464 -16.46 12.47 16.24
N ILE A 465 -15.72 13.54 16.59
CA ILE A 465 -15.10 14.45 15.61
C ILE A 465 -14.08 13.68 14.75
N ILE A 466 -13.18 12.91 15.35
CA ILE A 466 -12.18 12.12 14.63
C ILE A 466 -12.86 11.16 13.63
N LYS A 467 -13.88 10.43 14.06
CA LYS A 467 -14.63 9.51 13.18
C LYS A 467 -15.33 10.24 12.04
N LYS A 468 -15.92 11.41 12.31
CA LYS A 468 -16.58 12.24 11.28
C LYS A 468 -15.57 12.70 10.23
N GLU A 469 -14.46 13.29 10.64
CA GLU A 469 -13.39 13.77 9.75
C GLU A 469 -12.80 12.63 8.89
N LEU A 470 -12.52 11.49 9.50
CA LEU A 470 -12.01 10.31 8.81
C LEU A 470 -12.99 9.81 7.73
N ARG A 471 -14.28 9.71 8.03
CA ARG A 471 -15.31 9.30 7.06
C ARG A 471 -15.42 10.30 5.93
N GLU A 472 -15.44 11.59 6.21
CA GLU A 472 -15.45 12.63 5.17
C GLU A 472 -14.23 12.53 4.23
N ILE A 473 -13.05 12.21 4.75
CA ILE A 473 -11.84 11.98 3.95
C ILE A 473 -11.99 10.71 3.11
N ALA A 474 -12.45 9.62 3.70
CA ALA A 474 -12.68 8.36 3.00
C ALA A 474 -13.70 8.48 1.87
N ASP A 475 -14.81 9.23 2.10
CA ASP A 475 -15.85 9.46 1.10
C ASP A 475 -15.35 10.31 -0.07
N LYS A 476 -14.61 11.38 0.23
CA LYS A 476 -14.15 12.33 -0.79
C LYS A 476 -12.91 11.86 -1.56
N ARG A 477 -12.05 11.02 -0.95
CA ARG A 477 -10.71 10.67 -1.47
C ARG A 477 -10.44 9.18 -1.58
N GLY A 478 -11.28 8.33 -0.98
CA GLY A 478 -11.16 6.89 -1.07
C GLY A 478 -11.62 6.36 -2.41
N ASP A 479 -10.91 5.36 -2.90
CA ASP A 479 -11.25 4.59 -4.09
C ASP A 479 -11.53 3.12 -3.74
N ASN A 480 -11.83 2.31 -4.76
CA ASN A 480 -12.02 0.89 -4.57
C ASN A 480 -10.68 0.17 -4.40
N ARG A 481 -10.71 -0.96 -3.72
CA ARG A 481 -9.57 -1.88 -3.62
C ARG A 481 -9.08 -2.28 -5.02
N ARG A 482 -7.76 -2.26 -5.23
CA ARG A 482 -7.11 -2.66 -6.48
C ARG A 482 -6.59 -4.09 -6.43
N THR A 483 -6.05 -4.52 -5.29
CA THR A 483 -5.47 -5.84 -5.10
C THR A 483 -6.52 -6.82 -4.57
N SER A 484 -6.79 -7.90 -5.29
CA SER A 484 -7.67 -8.98 -4.82
C SER A 484 -6.89 -10.00 -3.99
N ILE A 485 -7.54 -10.62 -3.01
CA ILE A 485 -6.95 -11.65 -2.16
C ILE A 485 -7.61 -12.97 -2.52
N LEU A 486 -6.81 -13.92 -3.02
CA LEU A 486 -7.26 -15.25 -3.48
C LEU A 486 -6.85 -16.32 -2.48
N ALA A 487 -7.69 -17.35 -2.33
CA ALA A 487 -7.25 -18.60 -1.73
C ALA A 487 -6.20 -19.28 -2.66
N PRO A 488 -5.28 -20.09 -2.13
CA PRO A 488 -4.31 -20.80 -2.97
C PRO A 488 -4.98 -21.63 -4.07
N GLU A 489 -6.09 -22.28 -3.77
CA GLU A 489 -6.87 -23.11 -4.69
C GLU A 489 -7.49 -22.24 -5.82
N GLU A 490 -8.08 -21.11 -5.49
CA GLU A 490 -8.63 -20.15 -6.46
C GLU A 490 -7.53 -19.61 -7.40
N ALA A 491 -6.33 -19.39 -6.86
CA ALA A 491 -5.20 -18.91 -7.65
C ALA A 491 -4.68 -19.97 -8.65
N GLU A 492 -4.78 -21.25 -8.33
CA GLU A 492 -4.47 -22.37 -9.22
C GLU A 492 -5.57 -22.54 -10.29
N GLU A 493 -6.84 -22.48 -9.89
CA GLU A 493 -7.99 -22.58 -10.80
C GLU A 493 -8.00 -21.44 -11.84
N MET A 494 -7.58 -20.22 -11.47
CA MET A 494 -7.47 -19.11 -12.43
C MET A 494 -6.46 -19.37 -13.55
N VAL A 495 -5.43 -20.17 -13.30
CA VAL A 495 -4.47 -20.57 -14.33
C VAL A 495 -5.07 -21.64 -15.23
N ILE A 496 -5.84 -22.53 -14.63
CA ILE A 496 -6.56 -23.59 -15.31
C ILE A 496 -7.97 -23.08 -15.60
N GLN A 497 -8.20 -22.33 -16.68
CA GLN A 497 -9.54 -21.92 -17.09
C GLN A 497 -10.39 -23.15 -17.40
N VAL A 498 -11.04 -23.71 -16.39
CA VAL A 498 -12.01 -24.79 -16.52
C VAL A 498 -13.35 -24.16 -16.85
N ASP A 499 -13.86 -24.39 -18.05
CA ASP A 499 -15.27 -24.18 -18.33
C ASP A 499 -16.07 -25.25 -17.56
N PRO A 500 -16.85 -24.90 -16.52
CA PRO A 500 -17.49 -25.89 -15.66
C PRO A 500 -18.69 -26.60 -16.31
N THR A 501 -19.05 -26.25 -17.56
CA THR A 501 -20.34 -26.66 -18.13
C THR A 501 -20.28 -27.80 -19.14
N ALA A 502 -19.10 -28.26 -19.57
CA ALA A 502 -19.00 -29.37 -20.53
C ALA A 502 -17.94 -30.39 -20.11
N SER A 503 -18.36 -31.42 -19.37
CA SER A 503 -17.54 -32.61 -19.16
C SER A 503 -17.52 -33.47 -20.42
N GLN A 504 -16.33 -33.72 -21.00
CA GLN A 504 -16.14 -34.54 -22.17
C GLN A 504 -15.43 -35.84 -21.80
N ALA A 505 -16.01 -36.97 -22.21
CA ALA A 505 -15.34 -38.26 -22.06
C ALA A 505 -14.10 -38.32 -22.98
N ILE A 506 -12.94 -38.59 -22.38
CA ILE A 506 -11.64 -38.62 -23.07
C ILE A 506 -10.89 -39.92 -22.77
N GLN A 507 -10.04 -40.32 -23.71
CA GLN A 507 -9.06 -41.37 -23.48
C GLN A 507 -7.66 -40.73 -23.42
N ILE A 508 -6.90 -41.08 -22.39
CA ILE A 508 -5.50 -40.69 -22.21
C ILE A 508 -4.62 -41.88 -22.56
N VAL A 509 -3.58 -41.59 -23.35
CA VAL A 509 -2.61 -42.59 -23.77
C VAL A 509 -1.21 -42.12 -23.45
N LEU A 510 -0.45 -42.95 -22.76
CA LEU A 510 0.99 -42.79 -22.51
C LEU A 510 1.76 -43.88 -23.27
N THR A 511 2.84 -43.47 -23.94
CA THR A 511 3.69 -44.38 -24.70
C THR A 511 4.97 -44.76 -23.94
N ASP A 512 5.63 -45.84 -24.37
CA ASP A 512 6.88 -46.34 -23.79
C ASP A 512 8.02 -45.31 -23.84
N LYS A 513 8.06 -44.47 -24.90
CA LYS A 513 9.03 -43.38 -25.05
C LYS A 513 8.62 -42.08 -24.32
N GLY A 514 7.60 -42.15 -23.41
CA GLY A 514 7.20 -41.02 -22.60
C GLY A 514 6.41 -39.93 -23.32
N TYR A 515 5.68 -40.24 -24.39
CA TYR A 515 4.75 -39.32 -25.03
C TYR A 515 3.33 -39.51 -24.46
N ILE A 516 2.65 -38.44 -24.15
CA ILE A 516 1.28 -38.46 -23.63
C ILE A 516 0.33 -37.62 -24.49
N LYS A 517 -0.92 -38.09 -24.63
CA LYS A 517 -1.99 -37.37 -25.32
C LYS A 517 -3.34 -37.72 -24.76
N ARG A 518 -4.33 -36.85 -24.97
CA ARG A 518 -5.77 -37.14 -24.79
C ARG A 518 -6.50 -36.98 -26.11
N TYR A 519 -7.61 -37.69 -26.28
CA TYR A 519 -8.56 -37.47 -27.37
C TYR A 519 -9.98 -37.85 -26.93
N PRO A 520 -11.02 -37.23 -27.57
CA PRO A 520 -12.42 -37.51 -27.23
C PRO A 520 -12.83 -38.95 -27.54
N ILE A 521 -13.60 -39.58 -26.66
CA ILE A 521 -14.19 -40.90 -26.91
C ILE A 521 -15.46 -40.71 -27.76
N THR A 522 -15.36 -40.98 -29.08
CA THR A 522 -16.48 -40.76 -30.05
C THR A 522 -17.27 -42.02 -30.38
N GLY A 523 -17.11 -43.10 -29.61
CA GLY A 523 -17.82 -44.38 -29.84
C GLY A 523 -17.37 -45.18 -31.08
N LYS A 524 -16.45 -44.66 -31.88
CA LYS A 524 -15.81 -45.39 -32.98
C LYS A 524 -14.52 -46.03 -32.48
N LYS A 525 -14.27 -47.32 -32.85
CA LYS A 525 -12.92 -47.91 -32.62
C LYS A 525 -11.89 -47.05 -33.33
N VAL A 526 -10.96 -46.51 -32.57
CA VAL A 526 -9.87 -45.68 -33.08
C VAL A 526 -8.65 -46.57 -33.19
N ASP A 527 -8.21 -46.85 -34.41
CA ASP A 527 -6.93 -47.51 -34.65
C ASP A 527 -5.79 -46.52 -34.25
N LEU A 528 -5.03 -46.91 -33.25
CA LEU A 528 -3.91 -46.15 -32.71
C LEU A 528 -2.68 -46.31 -33.59
N LEU A 529 -2.76 -45.87 -34.83
CA LEU A 529 -1.63 -45.82 -35.77
C LEU A 529 -1.07 -44.39 -35.77
N GLY A 530 0.12 -44.19 -35.22
CA GLY A 530 0.74 -42.84 -35.21
C GLY A 530 1.88 -42.71 -34.23
N PHE A 531 2.41 -43.83 -33.77
CA PHE A 531 3.59 -43.85 -32.91
C PHE A 531 4.89 -43.76 -33.77
N LYS A 532 5.95 -43.17 -33.22
CA LYS A 532 7.28 -43.27 -33.83
C LYS A 532 7.68 -44.72 -33.95
N ASP A 533 8.52 -45.04 -34.98
CA ASP A 533 9.08 -46.38 -35.12
C ASP A 533 9.71 -46.85 -33.81
N GLY A 534 9.24 -48.00 -33.33
CA GLY A 534 9.66 -48.62 -32.05
C GLY A 534 9.06 -47.96 -30.79
N ASP A 535 7.97 -47.17 -30.88
CA ASP A 535 7.19 -46.70 -29.76
C ASP A 535 5.85 -47.41 -29.69
N ALA A 536 5.30 -47.65 -28.49
CA ALA A 536 4.03 -48.33 -28.29
C ALA A 536 3.27 -47.75 -27.08
N PRO A 537 1.90 -47.81 -27.07
CA PRO A 537 1.14 -47.36 -25.92
C PRO A 537 1.35 -48.33 -24.73
N VAL A 538 1.75 -47.80 -23.59
CA VAL A 538 1.96 -48.54 -22.34
C VAL A 538 0.76 -48.42 -21.43
N LEU A 539 0.18 -47.24 -21.30
CA LEU A 539 -0.97 -46.99 -20.45
C LEU A 539 -2.10 -46.34 -21.26
N ARG A 540 -3.33 -46.80 -21.03
CA ARG A 540 -4.57 -46.22 -21.59
C ARG A 540 -5.57 -46.06 -20.44
N VAL A 541 -6.12 -44.88 -20.31
CA VAL A 541 -7.06 -44.55 -19.24
C VAL A 541 -8.24 -43.76 -19.84
N ASP A 542 -9.44 -44.30 -19.64
CA ASP A 542 -10.70 -43.64 -20.00
C ASP A 542 -11.20 -42.86 -18.80
N THR A 543 -11.44 -41.58 -19.00
CA THR A 543 -11.93 -40.66 -17.97
C THR A 543 -12.72 -39.51 -18.59
N ASP A 544 -13.02 -38.50 -17.83
CA ASP A 544 -13.46 -37.21 -18.36
C ASP A 544 -12.38 -36.13 -18.21
N ASP A 545 -12.56 -35.04 -18.89
CA ASP A 545 -11.62 -33.93 -18.90
C ASP A 545 -11.58 -33.12 -17.59
N GLN A 546 -12.52 -33.40 -16.67
CA GLN A 546 -12.58 -32.77 -15.33
C GLN A 546 -11.80 -33.56 -14.27
N ALA A 547 -11.38 -34.78 -14.56
CA ALA A 547 -10.70 -35.64 -13.58
C ALA A 547 -9.27 -35.14 -13.26
N THR A 548 -8.84 -35.34 -12.03
CA THR A 548 -7.43 -35.23 -11.63
C THR A 548 -6.75 -36.57 -11.81
N LEU A 549 -5.60 -36.58 -12.45
CA LEU A 549 -4.82 -37.79 -12.70
C LEU A 549 -3.73 -37.91 -11.64
N LEU A 550 -3.71 -39.04 -10.90
CA LEU A 550 -2.57 -39.44 -10.07
C LEU A 550 -1.63 -40.29 -10.93
N MET A 551 -0.47 -39.76 -11.24
CA MET A 551 0.57 -40.44 -12.05
C MET A 551 1.66 -40.97 -11.13
N PHE A 552 1.77 -42.26 -10.99
CA PHE A 552 2.74 -42.94 -10.13
C PHE A 552 3.97 -43.35 -10.92
N THR A 553 5.16 -43.07 -10.39
CA THR A 553 6.42 -43.48 -11.01
C THR A 553 6.98 -44.76 -10.45
N ALA A 554 7.89 -45.38 -11.16
CA ALA A 554 8.53 -46.67 -10.75
C ALA A 554 9.34 -46.49 -9.45
N LYS A 555 9.87 -45.32 -9.17
CA LYS A 555 10.61 -45.00 -7.94
C LYS A 555 9.72 -44.59 -6.77
N GLY A 556 8.39 -44.58 -6.95
CA GLY A 556 7.44 -44.32 -5.89
C GLY A 556 7.01 -42.86 -5.72
N SER A 557 7.34 -41.97 -6.66
CA SER A 557 6.80 -40.60 -6.65
C SER A 557 5.39 -40.55 -7.24
N VAL A 558 4.57 -39.60 -6.78
CA VAL A 558 3.23 -39.33 -7.34
C VAL A 558 3.13 -37.90 -7.78
N HIS A 559 2.60 -37.68 -8.98
CA HIS A 559 2.34 -36.38 -9.54
C HIS A 559 0.85 -36.22 -9.81
N GLN A 560 0.28 -35.06 -9.42
CA GLN A 560 -1.10 -34.71 -9.70
C GLN A 560 -1.18 -33.83 -10.93
N VAL A 561 -1.98 -34.23 -11.92
CA VAL A 561 -2.16 -33.47 -13.17
C VAL A 561 -3.63 -33.47 -13.54
N SER A 562 -4.21 -32.30 -13.83
CA SER A 562 -5.57 -32.24 -14.38
C SER A 562 -5.61 -32.92 -15.77
N ALA A 563 -6.61 -33.74 -16.01
CA ALA A 563 -6.80 -34.41 -17.30
C ALA A 563 -6.91 -33.40 -18.46
N LYS A 564 -7.41 -32.19 -18.16
CA LYS A 564 -7.52 -31.06 -19.10
C LYS A 564 -6.17 -30.53 -19.57
N LEU A 565 -5.13 -30.64 -18.75
CA LEU A 565 -3.75 -30.23 -19.08
C LEU A 565 -3.04 -31.21 -20.01
N ILE A 566 -3.56 -32.43 -20.17
CA ILE A 566 -3.01 -33.38 -21.15
C ILE A 566 -3.30 -32.84 -22.55
N PRO A 567 -2.28 -32.67 -23.43
CA PRO A 567 -2.46 -32.13 -24.75
C PRO A 567 -3.46 -32.94 -25.58
N GLU A 568 -4.45 -32.24 -26.15
CA GLU A 568 -5.39 -32.86 -27.08
C GLU A 568 -4.67 -33.09 -28.43
N ALA A 569 -4.73 -34.31 -28.92
CA ALA A 569 -4.15 -34.65 -30.18
C ALA A 569 -4.98 -35.73 -30.90
N PRO A 570 -5.05 -35.73 -32.24
CA PRO A 570 -5.71 -36.79 -33.00
C PRO A 570 -5.15 -38.17 -32.61
N ALA A 571 -5.99 -39.20 -32.70
CA ALA A 571 -5.56 -40.56 -32.38
C ALA A 571 -4.30 -41.03 -33.16
N LYS A 572 -4.09 -40.51 -34.34
CA LYS A 572 -2.92 -40.77 -35.20
C LYS A 572 -1.67 -39.95 -34.85
N ASP A 573 -1.77 -38.94 -33.99
CA ASP A 573 -0.63 -38.15 -33.53
C ASP A 573 0.09 -38.87 -32.39
N ARG A 574 1.40 -38.68 -32.27
CA ARG A 574 2.18 -39.29 -31.18
C ARG A 574 1.95 -38.65 -29.80
N GLY A 575 1.38 -37.43 -29.73
CA GLY A 575 1.23 -36.65 -28.51
C GLY A 575 2.47 -35.81 -28.18
N ARG A 576 2.62 -35.42 -26.92
CA ARG A 576 3.70 -34.57 -26.41
C ARG A 576 4.56 -35.30 -25.38
N PRO A 577 5.83 -34.95 -25.23
CA PRO A 577 6.68 -35.52 -24.20
C PRO A 577 6.09 -35.23 -22.80
N LEU A 578 6.06 -36.24 -21.94
CA LEU A 578 5.54 -36.16 -20.58
C LEU A 578 6.32 -35.12 -19.73
N ILE A 579 7.61 -34.97 -20.01
CA ILE A 579 8.49 -34.01 -19.33
C ILE A 579 8.00 -32.55 -19.46
N ASN A 580 7.14 -32.25 -20.43
CA ASN A 580 6.53 -30.93 -20.58
C ASN A 580 5.39 -30.68 -19.58
N LEU A 581 4.90 -31.71 -18.90
CA LEU A 581 3.86 -31.60 -17.87
C LEU A 581 4.48 -31.51 -16.47
N PHE A 582 5.45 -32.34 -16.18
CA PHE A 582 6.21 -32.33 -14.94
C PHE A 582 7.57 -33.04 -15.13
N SER A 583 8.54 -32.69 -14.29
CA SER A 583 9.87 -33.29 -14.36
C SER A 583 9.84 -34.74 -13.83
N VAL A 584 10.18 -35.67 -14.72
CA VAL A 584 10.49 -37.06 -14.35
C VAL A 584 11.97 -37.24 -14.53
N PRO A 585 12.73 -37.74 -13.54
CA PRO A 585 14.14 -38.09 -13.73
C PRO A 585 14.35 -39.02 -14.93
N GLU A 586 15.49 -38.91 -15.64
CA GLU A 586 15.77 -39.72 -16.84
C GLU A 586 15.75 -41.23 -16.55
N ASP A 587 16.01 -41.61 -15.31
CA ASP A 587 16.06 -43.02 -14.84
C ASP A 587 14.77 -43.48 -14.16
N ASP A 588 13.65 -42.68 -14.26
CA ASP A 588 12.35 -43.00 -13.76
C ASP A 588 11.28 -43.00 -14.84
N ARG A 589 10.15 -43.64 -14.64
CA ARG A 589 9.04 -43.70 -15.59
C ARG A 589 7.70 -43.80 -14.88
N VAL A 590 6.65 -43.28 -15.48
CA VAL A 590 5.27 -43.44 -15.02
C VAL A 590 4.80 -44.87 -15.26
N VAL A 591 4.36 -45.53 -14.23
CA VAL A 591 3.91 -46.93 -14.24
C VAL A 591 2.41 -47.11 -14.06
N ALA A 592 1.74 -46.08 -13.52
CA ALA A 592 0.28 -46.10 -13.36
C ALA A 592 -0.29 -44.68 -13.46
N ILE A 593 -1.50 -44.59 -14.03
CA ILE A 593 -2.31 -43.36 -14.07
C ILE A 593 -3.68 -43.71 -13.50
N VAL A 594 -4.08 -43.03 -12.43
CA VAL A 594 -5.36 -43.24 -11.75
C VAL A 594 -6.17 -41.94 -11.85
N PRO A 595 -7.31 -41.93 -12.58
CA PRO A 595 -8.18 -40.80 -12.63
C PRO A 595 -9.02 -40.70 -11.36
N VAL A 596 -9.07 -39.54 -10.75
CA VAL A 596 -9.84 -39.23 -9.53
C VAL A 596 -10.78 -38.06 -9.84
N LYS A 597 -12.07 -38.25 -9.57
CA LYS A 597 -13.12 -37.25 -9.72
C LYS A 597 -13.43 -36.54 -8.41
N ASP A 598 -13.30 -37.27 -7.30
CA ASP A 598 -13.59 -36.78 -5.96
C ASP A 598 -12.62 -37.36 -4.95
N PHE A 599 -11.82 -36.52 -4.32
CA PHE A 599 -10.91 -36.90 -3.25
C PHE A 599 -11.60 -37.05 -1.88
N GLN A 600 -12.84 -36.61 -1.73
CA GLN A 600 -13.59 -36.67 -0.46
C GLN A 600 -14.15 -38.08 -0.17
N ASN A 601 -13.94 -39.03 -1.09
CA ASN A 601 -14.39 -40.41 -0.90
C ASN A 601 -13.52 -41.14 0.13
N ASP A 602 -13.95 -41.13 1.38
CA ASP A 602 -13.28 -41.72 2.54
C ASP A 602 -13.20 -43.28 2.51
N LYS A 603 -13.97 -43.90 1.61
CA LYS A 603 -13.97 -45.38 1.44
C LYS A 603 -13.03 -45.87 0.34
N ALA A 604 -12.59 -44.96 -0.54
CA ALA A 604 -11.69 -45.32 -1.62
C ALA A 604 -10.25 -45.46 -1.12
N VAL A 605 -9.61 -46.58 -1.48
CA VAL A 605 -8.20 -46.86 -1.14
C VAL A 605 -7.43 -47.28 -2.38
N LEU A 606 -6.19 -46.80 -2.48
CA LEU A 606 -5.23 -47.26 -3.45
C LEU A 606 -4.37 -48.38 -2.82
N THR A 607 -4.25 -49.49 -3.51
CA THR A 607 -3.40 -50.61 -3.07
C THR A 607 -2.24 -50.78 -4.03
N PHE A 608 -1.05 -50.64 -3.51
CA PHE A 608 0.21 -50.79 -4.25
C PHE A 608 0.81 -52.16 -3.95
N VAL A 609 1.28 -52.81 -5.00
CA VAL A 609 2.02 -54.08 -4.89
C VAL A 609 3.34 -53.91 -5.68
N THR A 610 4.47 -54.07 -5.00
CA THR A 610 5.79 -53.98 -5.65
C THR A 610 6.22 -55.32 -6.24
N VAL A 611 7.20 -55.30 -7.13
CA VAL A 611 7.81 -56.50 -7.69
C VAL A 611 8.41 -57.42 -6.59
N GLU A 612 8.86 -56.81 -5.51
CA GLU A 612 9.38 -57.55 -4.32
C GLU A 612 8.27 -58.13 -3.41
N GLY A 613 7.00 -58.00 -3.81
CA GLY A 613 5.87 -58.53 -3.03
C GLY A 613 5.46 -57.68 -1.81
N LYS A 614 5.98 -56.44 -1.69
CA LYS A 614 5.54 -55.53 -0.64
C LYS A 614 4.18 -54.92 -1.02
N VAL A 615 3.27 -54.85 -0.05
CA VAL A 615 1.93 -54.31 -0.23
C VAL A 615 1.73 -53.10 0.68
N LYS A 616 1.23 -52.00 0.12
CA LYS A 616 0.84 -50.77 0.86
C LYS A 616 -0.58 -50.39 0.45
N ARG A 617 -1.37 -49.94 1.43
CA ARG A 617 -2.71 -49.35 1.20
C ARG A 617 -2.72 -47.93 1.71
N THR A 618 -3.26 -47.02 0.94
CA THR A 618 -3.36 -45.59 1.25
C THR A 618 -4.77 -45.11 0.92
N TYR A 619 -5.41 -44.35 1.79
CA TYR A 619 -6.71 -43.75 1.51
C TYR A 619 -6.58 -42.67 0.41
N LEU A 620 -7.59 -42.57 -0.45
CA LEU A 620 -7.59 -41.61 -1.53
C LEU A 620 -7.54 -40.15 -1.02
N THR A 621 -8.15 -39.92 0.13
CA THR A 621 -8.15 -38.63 0.83
C THR A 621 -6.74 -38.11 1.17
N GLU A 622 -5.75 -38.99 1.35
CA GLU A 622 -4.37 -38.59 1.63
C GLU A 622 -3.68 -37.93 0.43
N TYR A 623 -4.22 -38.13 -0.78
CA TYR A 623 -3.73 -37.51 -2.00
C TYR A 623 -4.47 -36.21 -2.33
N ALA A 624 -5.36 -35.71 -1.49
CA ALA A 624 -6.10 -34.47 -1.71
C ALA A 624 -5.20 -33.20 -1.66
N SER A 625 -4.00 -33.27 -1.07
CA SER A 625 -3.08 -32.13 -0.99
C SER A 625 -2.26 -31.99 -2.27
N THR A 626 -2.09 -30.76 -2.74
CA THR A 626 -1.37 -30.39 -3.98
C THR A 626 0.15 -30.56 -3.93
N ARG A 627 0.71 -31.17 -2.89
CA ARG A 627 2.16 -31.41 -2.76
C ARG A 627 2.56 -32.71 -3.46
N THR A 628 3.67 -32.63 -4.25
CA THR A 628 4.35 -33.83 -4.73
C THR A 628 4.75 -34.69 -3.53
N HIS A 629 4.19 -35.88 -3.40
CA HIS A 629 4.48 -36.80 -2.30
C HIS A 629 5.35 -37.94 -2.82
N GLU A 630 6.28 -38.40 -1.99
CA GLU A 630 6.89 -39.69 -2.15
C GLU A 630 5.85 -40.76 -1.71
N ALA A 631 5.55 -41.71 -2.60
CA ALA A 631 4.53 -42.75 -2.40
C ALA A 631 4.98 -43.85 -1.44
#